data_e2c3d1fdc3387eeaf84c6deeadbba25b
#
_entry.id   e2c3d1fdc3387eeaf84c6deeadbba25b
#
_cell.length_a   1.000
_cell.length_b   1.000
_cell.length_c   1.000
_cell.angle_alpha   90.00
_cell.angle_beta   90.00
_cell.angle_gamma   90.00
#
_symmetry.space_group_name_H-M   'P 1'
#
loop_
_entity.id
_entity.type
_entity.pdbx_description
1 polymer ?
#
loop_
_entity_poly.entity_id
_entity_poly.type
_entity_poly.pdbx_seq_one_letter_code
_entity_poly.pdbx_strand_id
1 'polypeptide(L)'
;MERLIIRPARHDDVETMTGLLQELFKLEPDFTPDPVKQRSGLKLLLSAADASIFVAEYNGEIVGMCTVQKVISTAEGGMTGLLEDLIVTMRFRDSGIGYSLITFAEEWAKKHGLVRLQLLAEANNTAALKFYDRAGWQKTGLICRRKVFHLDRELN
;
A
#
# COMPACT_ATOMS: atom_id res chain seq x y z
N MET A 1 17.93 7.96 20.75
CA MET A 1 17.36 8.86 19.72
C MET A 1 16.38 8.04 18.89
N GLU A 2 15.15 8.48 18.84
CA GLU A 2 14.11 7.83 18.03
C GLU A 2 14.44 7.90 16.53
N ARG A 3 14.38 6.77 15.83
CA ARG A 3 14.80 6.70 14.44
C ARG A 3 13.71 6.06 13.59
N LEU A 4 13.12 6.85 12.68
CA LEU A 4 12.24 6.40 11.62
C LEU A 4 13.04 6.25 10.32
N ILE A 5 12.89 5.10 9.66
CA ILE A 5 13.46 4.83 8.34
C ILE A 5 12.33 4.31 7.44
N ILE A 6 12.18 4.92 6.26
CA ILE A 6 11.35 4.35 5.19
C ILE A 6 12.30 3.69 4.20
N ARG A 7 12.05 2.44 3.88
CA ARG A 7 12.90 1.65 3.00
C ARG A 7 12.10 0.65 2.17
N PRO A 8 12.67 0.13 1.05
CA PRO A 8 12.10 -1.04 0.37
C PRO A 8 12.03 -2.25 1.32
N ALA A 9 10.96 -3.03 1.17
CA ALA A 9 10.78 -4.25 1.94
C ALA A 9 11.74 -5.35 1.48
N ARG A 10 12.01 -6.29 2.38
CA ARG A 10 12.85 -7.48 2.18
C ARG A 10 12.03 -8.74 2.42
N HIS A 11 12.53 -9.88 1.96
CA HIS A 11 11.85 -11.16 2.21
C HIS A 11 11.66 -11.47 3.70
N ASP A 12 12.58 -11.06 4.55
CA ASP A 12 12.48 -11.25 6.01
C ASP A 12 11.36 -10.41 6.66
N ASP A 13 10.86 -9.40 5.95
CA ASP A 13 9.77 -8.54 6.44
C ASP A 13 8.37 -9.16 6.22
N VAL A 14 8.26 -10.24 5.46
CA VAL A 14 6.97 -10.81 5.00
C VAL A 14 6.04 -11.14 6.15
N GLU A 15 6.52 -11.75 7.22
CA GLU A 15 5.67 -12.14 8.35
C GLU A 15 5.11 -10.91 9.08
N THR A 16 5.94 -9.90 9.31
CA THR A 16 5.49 -8.64 9.94
C THR A 16 4.50 -7.90 9.04
N MET A 17 4.79 -7.82 7.74
CA MET A 17 3.86 -7.22 6.75
C MET A 17 2.55 -7.99 6.67
N THR A 18 2.57 -9.32 6.75
CA THR A 18 1.36 -10.14 6.81
C THR A 18 0.48 -9.74 7.99
N GLY A 19 1.07 -9.51 9.15
CA GLY A 19 0.37 -9.02 10.34
C GLY A 19 -0.24 -7.63 10.13
N LEU A 20 0.47 -6.71 9.48
CA LEU A 20 -0.04 -5.38 9.13
C LEU A 20 -1.23 -5.47 8.16
N LEU A 21 -1.18 -6.34 7.16
CA LEU A 21 -2.29 -6.55 6.23
C LEU A 21 -3.52 -7.16 6.92
N GLN A 22 -3.33 -8.04 7.87
CA GLN A 22 -4.46 -8.53 8.69
C GLN A 22 -5.13 -7.39 9.47
N GLU A 23 -4.33 -6.48 10.04
CA GLU A 23 -4.84 -5.30 10.72
C GLU A 23 -5.62 -4.39 9.75
N LEU A 24 -5.09 -4.15 8.55
CA LEU A 24 -5.74 -3.36 7.51
C LEU A 24 -7.07 -3.97 7.08
N PHE A 25 -7.08 -5.26 6.75
CA PHE A 25 -8.29 -5.92 6.21
C PHE A 25 -9.37 -6.16 7.26
N LYS A 26 -9.07 -6.08 8.54
CA LYS A 26 -10.09 -5.97 9.58
C LYS A 26 -10.84 -4.64 9.56
N LEU A 27 -10.21 -3.58 9.04
CA LEU A 27 -10.81 -2.24 8.94
C LEU A 27 -11.59 -2.06 7.63
N GLU A 28 -11.32 -2.85 6.60
CA GLU A 28 -11.95 -2.75 5.29
C GLU A 28 -13.06 -3.79 5.12
N PRO A 29 -14.34 -3.38 4.98
CA PRO A 29 -15.47 -4.34 4.94
C PRO A 29 -15.48 -5.24 3.71
N ASP A 30 -14.81 -4.85 2.62
CA ASP A 30 -14.74 -5.61 1.38
C ASP A 30 -13.76 -6.79 1.42
N PHE A 31 -12.95 -6.91 2.47
CA PHE A 31 -11.91 -7.93 2.58
C PHE A 31 -12.03 -8.73 3.87
N THR A 32 -11.57 -9.98 3.80
CA THR A 32 -11.44 -10.86 4.96
C THR A 32 -9.95 -11.12 5.20
N PRO A 33 -9.44 -10.94 6.42
CA PRO A 33 -8.07 -11.31 6.76
C PRO A 33 -7.83 -12.81 6.50
N ASP A 34 -6.82 -13.10 5.70
CA ASP A 34 -6.37 -14.47 5.38
C ASP A 34 -4.85 -14.47 5.26
N PRO A 35 -4.13 -14.90 6.31
CA PRO A 35 -2.66 -14.84 6.32
C PRO A 35 -1.99 -15.58 5.17
N VAL A 36 -2.58 -16.68 4.71
CA VAL A 36 -2.02 -17.47 3.59
C VAL A 36 -2.08 -16.66 2.29
N LYS A 37 -3.20 -16.03 2.01
CA LYS A 37 -3.37 -15.19 0.82
C LYS A 37 -2.49 -13.94 0.90
N GLN A 38 -2.45 -13.25 2.03
CA GLN A 38 -1.63 -12.06 2.20
C GLN A 38 -0.14 -12.39 2.04
N ARG A 39 0.34 -13.47 2.65
CA ARG A 39 1.73 -13.90 2.49
C ARG A 39 2.06 -14.23 1.03
N SER A 40 1.17 -14.94 0.34
CA SER A 40 1.33 -15.23 -1.09
C SER A 40 1.39 -13.95 -1.93
N GLY A 41 0.47 -13.01 -1.71
CA GLY A 41 0.46 -11.71 -2.40
C GLY A 41 1.73 -10.90 -2.18
N LEU A 42 2.23 -10.83 -0.94
CA LEU A 42 3.48 -10.15 -0.62
C LEU A 42 4.69 -10.76 -1.34
N LYS A 43 4.78 -12.09 -1.39
CA LYS A 43 5.85 -12.78 -2.14
C LYS A 43 5.78 -12.49 -3.63
N LEU A 44 4.59 -12.44 -4.21
CA LEU A 44 4.40 -12.06 -5.61
C LEU A 44 4.86 -10.62 -5.86
N LEU A 45 4.48 -9.67 -5.00
CA LEU A 45 4.89 -8.27 -5.11
C LEU A 45 6.41 -8.10 -4.98
N LEU A 46 7.05 -8.80 -4.03
CA LEU A 46 8.51 -8.75 -3.85
C LEU A 46 9.26 -9.30 -5.06
N SER A 47 8.68 -10.23 -5.79
CA SER A 47 9.29 -10.86 -6.98
C SER A 47 8.97 -10.12 -8.28
N ALA A 48 7.98 -9.22 -8.28
CA ALA A 48 7.53 -8.54 -9.49
C ALA A 48 8.43 -7.35 -9.84
N ALA A 49 8.89 -7.28 -11.11
CA ALA A 49 9.71 -6.17 -11.59
C ALA A 49 8.98 -4.82 -11.59
N ASP A 50 7.65 -4.86 -11.76
CA ASP A 50 6.80 -3.67 -11.85
C ASP A 50 6.05 -3.34 -10.55
N ALA A 51 6.53 -3.87 -9.43
CA ALA A 51 5.97 -3.60 -8.10
C ALA A 51 7.06 -3.25 -7.09
N SER A 52 6.69 -2.49 -6.08
CA SER A 52 7.54 -2.19 -4.92
C SER A 52 6.72 -2.15 -3.65
N ILE A 53 7.32 -2.61 -2.57
CA ILE A 53 6.77 -2.51 -1.23
C ILE A 53 7.70 -1.64 -0.41
N PHE A 54 7.15 -0.68 0.31
CA PHE A 54 7.89 0.17 1.25
C PHE A 54 7.41 -0.11 2.66
N VAL A 55 8.35 -0.13 3.59
CA VAL A 55 8.09 -0.31 5.02
C VAL A 55 8.60 0.88 5.82
N ALA A 56 7.89 1.19 6.88
CA ALA A 56 8.31 2.13 7.91
C ALA A 56 8.89 1.34 9.07
N GLU A 57 10.18 1.50 9.30
CA GLU A 57 10.91 0.90 10.41
C GLU A 57 11.17 1.97 11.48
N TYR A 58 10.63 1.78 12.66
CA TYR A 58 10.80 2.67 13.80
C TYR A 58 11.55 1.93 14.91
N ASN A 59 12.74 2.41 15.24
CA ASN A 59 13.64 1.79 16.22
C ASN A 59 13.88 0.28 16.00
N GLY A 60 13.97 -0.15 14.72
CA GLY A 60 14.18 -1.56 14.35
C GLY A 60 12.91 -2.40 14.26
N GLU A 61 11.74 -1.83 14.53
CA GLU A 61 10.44 -2.48 14.39
C GLU A 61 9.71 -1.96 13.14
N ILE A 62 9.17 -2.87 12.31
CA ILE A 62 8.32 -2.48 11.19
C ILE A 62 6.92 -2.16 11.71
N VAL A 63 6.51 -0.90 11.54
CA VAL A 63 5.28 -0.33 12.09
C VAL A 63 4.29 0.13 11.03
N GLY A 64 4.67 0.07 9.75
CA GLY A 64 3.80 0.45 8.65
C GLY A 64 4.34 0.00 7.31
N MET A 65 3.48 0.02 6.30
CA MET A 65 3.83 -0.34 4.93
C MET A 65 2.93 0.35 3.91
N CYS A 66 3.34 0.33 2.65
CA CYS A 66 2.49 0.54 1.48
C CYS A 66 3.07 -0.18 0.27
N THR A 67 2.25 -0.38 -0.74
CA THR A 67 2.64 -1.02 -2.01
C THR A 67 2.40 -0.08 -3.18
N VAL A 68 3.22 -0.18 -4.23
CA VAL A 68 3.01 0.51 -5.50
C VAL A 68 3.22 -0.48 -6.63
N GLN A 69 2.25 -0.55 -7.54
CA GLN A 69 2.36 -1.32 -8.77
C GLN A 69 2.34 -0.38 -9.96
N LYS A 70 3.26 -0.55 -10.89
CA LYS A 70 3.31 0.23 -12.13
C LYS A 70 2.21 -0.22 -13.08
N VAL A 71 1.55 0.74 -13.69
CA VAL A 71 0.46 0.53 -14.65
C VAL A 71 0.67 1.43 -15.86
N ILE A 72 0.50 0.90 -17.07
CA ILE A 72 0.53 1.69 -18.29
C ILE A 72 -0.80 2.45 -18.41
N SER A 73 -0.72 3.75 -18.61
CA SER A 73 -1.88 4.61 -18.82
C SER A 73 -1.89 5.15 -20.25
N THR A 74 -2.93 4.82 -20.98
CA THR A 74 -3.15 5.42 -22.32
C THR A 74 -3.55 6.89 -22.23
N ALA A 75 -4.23 7.28 -21.16
CA ALA A 75 -4.61 8.68 -20.93
C ALA A 75 -3.40 9.57 -20.69
N GLU A 76 -2.39 9.07 -19.97
CA GLU A 76 -1.15 9.78 -19.68
C GLU A 76 -0.06 9.55 -20.75
N GLY A 77 -0.23 8.54 -21.60
CA GLY A 77 0.78 8.14 -22.59
C GLY A 77 2.05 7.57 -21.97
N GLY A 78 1.97 6.98 -20.78
CA GLY A 78 3.13 6.51 -20.04
C GLY A 78 2.79 5.69 -18.80
N MET A 79 3.80 5.55 -17.94
CA MET A 79 3.66 4.79 -16.69
C MET A 79 3.00 5.61 -15.60
N THR A 80 2.06 4.98 -14.92
CA THR A 80 1.45 5.44 -13.67
C THR A 80 1.63 4.38 -12.58
N GLY A 81 1.11 4.61 -11.41
CA GLY A 81 1.15 3.61 -10.34
C GLY A 81 -0.16 3.52 -9.56
N LEU A 82 -0.44 2.32 -9.09
CA LEU A 82 -1.49 2.05 -8.13
C LEU A 82 -0.85 1.87 -6.75
N LEU A 83 -1.19 2.76 -5.82
CA LEU A 83 -0.77 2.66 -4.42
C LEU A 83 -1.86 1.91 -3.65
N GLU A 84 -1.46 0.87 -2.94
CA GLU A 84 -2.35 0.06 -2.11
C GLU A 84 -1.71 -0.23 -0.74
N ASP A 85 -2.48 -0.86 0.12
CA ASP A 85 -2.02 -1.42 1.40
C ASP A 85 -1.29 -0.42 2.31
N LEU A 86 -1.70 0.86 2.28
CA LEU A 86 -1.16 1.85 3.20
C LEU A 86 -1.74 1.62 4.59
N ILE A 87 -0.91 1.17 5.49
CA ILE A 87 -1.26 0.90 6.89
C ILE A 87 -0.12 1.31 7.82
N VAL A 88 -0.47 1.92 8.94
CA VAL A 88 0.39 2.09 10.11
C VAL A 88 -0.30 1.40 11.28
N THR A 89 0.42 0.56 12.01
CA THR A 89 -0.13 -0.13 13.17
C THR A 89 -0.70 0.86 14.19
N MET A 90 -1.78 0.49 14.86
CA MET A 90 -2.59 1.38 15.71
C MET A 90 -1.73 2.19 16.70
N ARG A 91 -0.77 1.55 17.34
CA ARG A 91 0.12 2.19 18.34
C ARG A 91 0.91 3.39 17.81
N PHE A 92 1.15 3.43 16.50
CA PHE A 92 1.97 4.47 15.84
C PHE A 92 1.17 5.37 14.88
N ARG A 93 -0.17 5.29 14.91
CA ARG A 93 -1.01 6.20 14.13
C ARG A 93 -0.91 7.63 14.66
N ASP A 94 -1.27 8.58 13.82
CA ASP A 94 -1.23 10.02 14.11
C ASP A 94 0.16 10.57 14.50
N SER A 95 1.21 9.81 14.16
CA SER A 95 2.63 10.17 14.41
C SER A 95 3.36 10.69 13.16
N GLY A 96 2.67 10.85 12.03
CA GLY A 96 3.26 11.29 10.77
C GLY A 96 3.90 10.17 9.93
N ILE A 97 3.92 8.93 10.42
CA ILE A 97 4.54 7.78 9.70
C ILE A 97 3.82 7.50 8.38
N GLY A 98 2.49 7.55 8.36
CA GLY A 98 1.71 7.38 7.13
C GLY A 98 2.06 8.43 6.07
N TYR A 99 2.25 9.68 6.49
CA TYR A 99 2.70 10.75 5.62
C TYR A 99 4.11 10.50 5.07
N SER A 100 5.02 10.02 5.90
CA SER A 100 6.39 9.66 5.49
C SER A 100 6.39 8.51 4.47
N LEU A 101 5.53 7.50 4.66
CA LEU A 101 5.37 6.38 3.70
C LEU A 101 4.86 6.87 2.34
N ILE A 102 3.80 7.67 2.33
CA ILE A 102 3.21 8.15 1.07
C ILE A 102 4.16 9.10 0.34
N THR A 103 4.85 9.98 1.05
CA THR A 103 5.87 10.87 0.48
C THR A 103 7.02 10.08 -0.12
N PHE A 104 7.48 9.04 0.54
CA PHE A 104 8.54 8.17 0.01
C PHE A 104 8.08 7.48 -1.29
N ALA A 105 6.86 6.95 -1.31
CA ALA A 105 6.27 6.35 -2.50
C ALA A 105 6.14 7.34 -3.66
N GLU A 106 5.75 8.58 -3.39
CA GLU A 106 5.67 9.66 -4.39
C GLU A 106 7.04 10.00 -4.98
N GLU A 107 8.06 10.14 -4.14
CA GLU A 107 9.44 10.41 -4.58
C GLU A 107 10.01 9.24 -5.40
N TRP A 108 9.75 8.01 -4.96
CA TRP A 108 10.12 6.82 -5.70
C TRP A 108 9.44 6.80 -7.08
N ALA A 109 8.15 7.09 -7.13
CA ALA A 109 7.37 7.12 -8.37
C ALA A 109 7.95 8.15 -9.36
N LYS A 110 8.24 9.36 -8.92
CA LYS A 110 8.87 10.41 -9.74
C LYS A 110 10.21 9.96 -10.29
N LYS A 111 11.07 9.37 -9.46
CA LYS A 111 12.39 8.85 -9.88
C LYS A 111 12.29 7.74 -10.92
N HIS A 112 11.19 6.98 -10.91
CA HIS A 112 10.95 5.89 -11.86
C HIS A 112 10.07 6.29 -13.05
N GLY A 113 9.86 7.59 -13.25
CA GLY A 113 9.15 8.12 -14.41
C GLY A 113 7.63 7.91 -14.38
N LEU A 114 7.06 7.61 -13.22
CA LEU A 114 5.61 7.54 -13.07
C LEU A 114 5.05 8.97 -12.99
N VAL A 115 4.10 9.27 -13.85
CA VAL A 115 3.53 10.63 -13.96
C VAL A 115 2.32 10.85 -13.07
N ARG A 116 1.77 9.76 -12.50
CA ARG A 116 0.62 9.79 -11.61
C ARG A 116 0.63 8.57 -10.70
N LEU A 117 0.22 8.75 -9.46
CA LEU A 117 -0.23 7.68 -8.57
C LEU A 117 -1.73 7.81 -8.35
N GLN A 118 -2.43 6.70 -8.18
CA GLN A 118 -3.81 6.66 -7.72
C GLN A 118 -3.98 5.59 -6.65
N LEU A 119 -5.02 5.72 -5.86
CA LEU A 119 -5.41 4.76 -4.84
C LEU A 119 -6.92 4.65 -4.75
N LEU A 120 -7.38 3.58 -4.12
CA LEU A 120 -8.77 3.39 -3.73
C LEU A 120 -8.87 3.56 -2.21
N ALA A 121 -9.86 4.31 -1.77
CA ALA A 121 -10.13 4.52 -0.36
C ALA A 121 -11.60 4.19 -0.06
N GLU A 122 -11.85 3.63 1.11
CA GLU A 122 -13.21 3.37 1.58
C GLU A 122 -13.99 4.69 1.71
N ALA A 123 -15.14 4.79 1.04
CA ALA A 123 -15.92 6.01 0.97
C ALA A 123 -16.38 6.53 2.34
N ASN A 124 -16.54 5.64 3.31
CA ASN A 124 -16.98 5.98 4.67
C ASN A 124 -15.81 6.16 5.66
N ASN A 125 -14.57 5.93 5.24
CA ASN A 125 -13.40 6.14 6.08
C ASN A 125 -12.99 7.62 6.07
N THR A 126 -13.71 8.43 6.83
CA THR A 126 -13.51 9.89 6.90
C THR A 126 -12.08 10.26 7.31
N ALA A 127 -11.47 9.52 8.23
CA ALA A 127 -10.10 9.79 8.68
C ALA A 127 -9.09 9.59 7.55
N ALA A 128 -9.21 8.51 6.78
CA ALA A 128 -8.34 8.25 5.63
C ALA A 128 -8.55 9.30 4.52
N LEU A 129 -9.78 9.65 4.20
CA LEU A 129 -10.08 10.67 3.19
C LEU A 129 -9.48 12.03 3.57
N LYS A 130 -9.62 12.47 4.81
CA LYS A 130 -8.98 13.69 5.31
C LYS A 130 -7.45 13.63 5.27
N PHE A 131 -6.88 12.46 5.54
CA PHE A 131 -5.44 12.24 5.43
C PHE A 131 -4.96 12.45 3.99
N TYR A 132 -5.64 11.85 3.01
CA TYR A 132 -5.28 12.02 1.59
C TYR A 132 -5.49 13.46 1.11
N ASP A 133 -6.56 14.12 1.51
CA ASP A 133 -6.79 15.54 1.20
C ASP A 133 -5.63 16.42 1.71
N ARG A 134 -5.20 16.22 2.95
CA ARG A 134 -4.05 16.96 3.54
C ARG A 134 -2.73 16.63 2.85
N ALA A 135 -2.58 15.42 2.33
CA ALA A 135 -1.41 15.00 1.58
C ALA A 135 -1.42 15.49 0.10
N GLY A 136 -2.46 16.22 -0.32
CA GLY A 136 -2.58 16.80 -1.66
C GLY A 136 -3.17 15.87 -2.71
N TRP A 137 -3.77 14.75 -2.28
CA TRP A 137 -4.42 13.80 -3.19
C TRP A 137 -5.84 14.28 -3.52
N GLN A 138 -6.15 14.29 -4.80
CA GLN A 138 -7.44 14.80 -5.31
C GLN A 138 -8.46 13.68 -5.44
N LYS A 139 -9.69 13.93 -5.01
CA LYS A 139 -10.85 13.08 -5.29
C LYS A 139 -11.16 13.10 -6.79
N THR A 140 -11.44 11.95 -7.37
CA THR A 140 -11.91 11.82 -8.77
C THR A 140 -13.38 11.43 -8.82
N GLY A 141 -13.98 11.50 -10.01
CA GLY A 141 -15.34 11.00 -10.25
C GLY A 141 -15.43 9.49 -10.53
N LEU A 142 -14.28 8.79 -10.55
CA LEU A 142 -14.25 7.35 -10.80
C LEU A 142 -14.64 6.58 -9.54
N ILE A 143 -15.36 5.49 -9.72
CA ILE A 143 -15.70 4.54 -8.66
C ILE A 143 -15.19 3.15 -9.00
N CYS A 144 -14.84 2.37 -7.97
CA CYS A 144 -14.43 0.98 -8.15
C CYS A 144 -15.63 0.09 -8.47
N ARG A 145 -15.48 -0.79 -9.44
CA ARG A 145 -16.38 -1.91 -9.72
C ARG A 145 -15.58 -3.19 -9.71
N ARG A 146 -16.09 -4.25 -9.08
CA ARG A 146 -15.38 -5.51 -8.89
C ARG A 146 -16.26 -6.67 -9.32
N LYS A 147 -15.66 -7.64 -10.02
CA LYS A 147 -16.28 -8.94 -10.30
C LYS A 147 -15.31 -10.04 -9.87
N VAL A 148 -15.72 -10.88 -8.97
CA VAL A 148 -14.91 -11.98 -8.42
C VAL A 148 -15.14 -13.24 -9.26
N PHE A 149 -14.05 -13.95 -9.56
CA PHE A 149 -14.08 -15.25 -10.24
C PHE A 149 -13.60 -16.32 -9.25
N HIS A 150 -14.34 -17.41 -9.18
CA HIS A 150 -13.97 -18.60 -8.41
C HIS A 150 -13.17 -19.54 -9.33
N LEU A 151 -11.84 -19.43 -9.25
CA LEU A 151 -10.94 -20.30 -10.00
C LEU A 151 -10.40 -21.36 -9.05
N ASP A 152 -10.25 -22.60 -9.54
CA ASP A 152 -9.50 -23.65 -8.85
C ASP A 152 -8.02 -23.21 -8.84
N ARG A 153 -7.56 -22.68 -7.72
CA ARG A 153 -6.17 -22.30 -7.52
C ARG A 153 -5.56 -23.26 -6.51
N GLU A 154 -4.60 -24.04 -6.97
CA GLU A 154 -3.60 -24.60 -6.06
C GLU A 154 -2.68 -23.44 -5.64
N LEU A 155 -2.81 -23.00 -4.39
CA LEU A 155 -1.89 -22.06 -3.80
C LEU A 155 -0.62 -22.84 -3.43
N ASN A 156 0.37 -22.83 -4.34
CA ASN A 156 1.69 -23.38 -4.07
C ASN A 156 2.48 -22.51 -3.09
#